data_14642f62efd5540d81d2df9038b96489
#
_entry.id   14642f62efd5540d81d2df9038b96489
#
_cell.length_a   1.000
_cell.length_b   1.000
_cell.length_c   1.000
_cell.angle_alpha   90.00
_cell.angle_beta   90.00
_cell.angle_gamma   90.00
#
_symmetry.space_group_name_H-M   'P 1'
#
loop_
_entity.id
_entity.type
_entity.pdbx_description
1 polymer ?
#
loop_
_entity_poly.entity_id
_entity_poly.type
_entity_poly.pdbx_seq_one_letter_code
_entity_poly.pdbx_strand_id
1 'polypeptide(L)'
;MSTRAGTVPLSDLQFIKIYFNRKRLRSTTANLLKMLAEAGGDAICNGSIFLQNQTPACHLKADGQTRKAPNYRAWAISWNTPADFGVKTVPNGDRNYMECVHLIIGGKKINPIHCGADMKYRAPRTAIGTKNGRFAYYVSKARRSPEQLRNLLAASGWDNAIMMDGGGSTCFMDKNGKGFTGDGRVIPFFLVWKLKSGDACEPEGEKPMVEINAYSKAKDGGKKLSTHFKVKEFACKDGSDAVLVAPRLVMVLQSIRSHFGVPVVIHSAYRTPQYNKQVDGAEHSQHCYGTAADITVKGQTPAAVAAYARQLMPDWGGVGVYNQKGFTHIDVREAKADWNG
;
A
#
# COMPACT_ATOMS: atom_id res chain seq x y z
N MET A 1 5.56 -0.17 -11.15
CA MET A 1 4.70 1.02 -10.82
C MET A 1 5.21 1.65 -9.55
N SER A 2 5.29 2.98 -9.47
CA SER A 2 5.84 3.65 -8.28
C SER A 2 4.81 3.68 -7.15
N THR A 3 5.10 3.05 -6.03
CA THR A 3 4.38 3.16 -4.76
C THR A 3 5.38 3.59 -3.71
N ARG A 4 4.96 4.47 -2.81
CA ARG A 4 5.63 4.86 -1.58
C ARG A 4 4.61 4.72 -0.46
N ALA A 5 4.93 3.91 0.52
CA ALA A 5 4.09 3.72 1.67
C ALA A 5 4.99 3.39 2.86
N GLY A 6 4.58 3.66 4.07
CA GLY A 6 5.38 3.41 5.26
C GLY A 6 4.68 3.82 6.53
N THR A 7 5.31 3.48 7.64
CA THR A 7 4.90 3.94 8.95
C THR A 7 6.08 4.60 9.67
N VAL A 8 5.76 5.58 10.51
CA VAL A 8 6.75 6.26 11.35
C VAL A 8 6.20 6.29 12.77
N PRO A 9 6.97 5.84 13.81
CA PRO A 9 6.57 6.05 15.19
C PRO A 9 6.29 7.52 15.44
N LEU A 10 5.21 7.83 16.13
CA LEU A 10 4.89 9.23 16.44
C LEU A 10 5.98 9.89 17.29
N SER A 11 6.68 9.10 18.12
CA SER A 11 7.84 9.53 18.91
C SER A 11 9.01 10.02 18.07
N ASP A 12 9.18 9.47 16.86
CA ASP A 12 10.33 9.74 15.98
C ASP A 12 10.08 10.96 15.08
N LEU A 13 8.84 11.43 15.03
CA LEU A 13 8.50 12.63 14.27
C LEU A 13 8.90 13.91 15.02
N GLN A 14 9.67 14.76 14.35
CA GLN A 14 9.95 16.12 14.81
C GLN A 14 8.73 17.01 14.55
N PHE A 15 8.15 16.92 13.35
CA PHE A 15 6.89 17.59 13.01
C PHE A 15 6.15 16.86 11.87
N ILE A 16 4.83 17.11 11.82
CA ILE A 16 3.96 16.95 10.66
C ILE A 16 3.31 18.29 10.42
N LYS A 17 3.34 18.83 9.22
CA LYS A 17 2.72 20.11 8.90
C LYS A 17 2.06 20.16 7.52
N ILE A 18 1.10 21.05 7.37
CA ILE A 18 0.50 21.41 6.09
C ILE A 18 1.33 22.54 5.49
N TYR A 19 1.95 22.29 4.35
CA TYR A 19 2.72 23.28 3.60
C TYR A 19 1.86 23.89 2.50
N PHE A 20 1.77 25.22 2.45
CA PHE A 20 1.05 25.96 1.42
C PHE A 20 2.00 26.38 0.28
N ASN A 21 1.69 25.97 -0.93
CA ASN A 21 2.41 26.32 -2.16
C ASN A 21 2.05 27.76 -2.60
N ARG A 22 2.43 28.75 -1.80
CA ARG A 22 2.11 30.17 -2.05
C ARG A 22 2.69 30.70 -3.37
N LYS A 23 3.80 30.11 -3.83
CA LYS A 23 4.48 30.46 -5.10
C LYS A 23 3.82 29.79 -6.29
N ARG A 24 2.78 28.98 -6.11
CA ARG A 24 2.04 28.24 -7.15
C ARG A 24 2.97 27.44 -8.07
N LEU A 25 4.00 26.83 -7.52
CA LEU A 25 4.94 25.99 -8.27
C LEU A 25 4.22 24.72 -8.77
N ARG A 26 4.54 24.29 -9.97
CA ARG A 26 4.08 23.01 -10.50
C ARG A 26 4.71 21.85 -9.72
N SER A 27 4.00 20.73 -9.57
CA SER A 27 4.48 19.55 -8.82
C SER A 27 5.48 18.71 -9.63
N THR A 28 6.55 19.34 -10.13
CA THR A 28 7.71 18.67 -10.75
C THR A 28 8.68 18.19 -9.66
N THR A 29 9.57 17.26 -10.00
CA THR A 29 10.60 16.76 -9.06
C THR A 29 11.42 17.89 -8.45
N ALA A 30 11.94 18.81 -9.26
CA ALA A 30 12.75 19.95 -8.78
C ALA A 30 11.96 20.85 -7.83
N ASN A 31 10.69 21.14 -8.15
CA ASN A 31 9.84 21.98 -7.32
C ASN A 31 9.41 21.28 -6.02
N LEU A 32 9.14 19.97 -6.05
CA LEU A 32 8.84 19.19 -4.85
C LEU A 32 10.04 19.20 -3.88
N LEU A 33 11.26 18.99 -4.39
CA LEU A 33 12.49 19.10 -3.58
C LEU A 33 12.68 20.51 -3.03
N LYS A 34 12.43 21.55 -3.82
CA LYS A 34 12.49 22.94 -3.36
C LYS A 34 11.48 23.23 -2.27
N MET A 35 10.21 22.83 -2.44
CA MET A 35 9.16 23.00 -1.44
C MET A 35 9.46 22.19 -0.17
N LEU A 36 10.00 20.99 -0.32
CA LEU A 36 10.41 20.15 0.81
C LEU A 36 11.54 20.81 1.62
N ALA A 37 12.56 21.33 0.94
CA ALA A 37 13.66 22.09 1.58
C ALA A 37 13.14 23.37 2.27
N GLU A 38 12.29 24.16 1.63
CA GLU A 38 11.65 25.36 2.23
C GLU A 38 10.81 24.96 3.46
N ALA A 39 10.15 23.82 3.43
CA ALA A 39 9.41 23.28 4.57
C ALA A 39 10.32 22.72 5.66
N GLY A 40 11.58 22.43 5.37
CA GLY A 40 12.53 21.78 6.29
C GLY A 40 12.14 20.35 6.65
N GLY A 41 11.46 19.63 5.75
CA GLY A 41 10.98 18.27 5.96
C GLY A 41 11.89 17.21 5.38
N ASP A 42 11.58 15.95 5.69
CA ASP A 42 12.24 14.77 5.12
C ASP A 42 11.43 14.11 4.00
N ALA A 43 10.10 14.31 4.01
CA ALA A 43 9.23 13.85 2.93
C ALA A 43 8.00 14.76 2.75
N ILE A 44 7.45 14.75 1.54
CA ILE A 44 6.30 15.53 1.08
C ILE A 44 5.38 14.67 0.21
N CYS A 45 4.06 14.79 0.43
CA CYS A 45 3.05 14.25 -0.48
C CYS A 45 1.91 15.26 -0.69
N ASN A 46 1.10 15.05 -1.73
CA ASN A 46 -0.08 15.89 -1.97
C ASN A 46 -1.05 15.86 -0.79
N GLY A 47 -1.73 16.99 -0.56
CA GLY A 47 -2.75 17.16 0.47
C GLY A 47 -4.14 16.69 0.05
N SER A 48 -5.18 17.22 0.73
CA SER A 48 -6.58 16.90 0.45
C SER A 48 -7.08 17.57 -0.85
N ILE A 49 -8.33 17.32 -1.20
CA ILE A 49 -8.98 17.82 -2.41
C ILE A 49 -9.04 19.35 -2.39
N PHE A 50 -8.90 19.96 -3.56
CA PHE A 50 -9.00 21.40 -3.77
C PHE A 50 -9.86 21.73 -5.00
N LEU A 51 -10.41 22.94 -5.00
CA LEU A 51 -11.21 23.48 -6.08
C LEU A 51 -10.32 24.08 -7.20
N GLN A 52 -10.90 24.38 -8.36
CA GLN A 52 -10.18 24.99 -9.49
C GLN A 52 -9.51 26.33 -9.12
N ASN A 53 -10.12 27.10 -8.21
CA ASN A 53 -9.57 28.34 -7.69
C ASN A 53 -8.43 28.13 -6.66
N GLN A 54 -7.97 26.88 -6.46
CA GLN A 54 -6.88 26.49 -5.54
C GLN A 54 -7.24 26.62 -4.05
N THR A 55 -8.52 26.74 -3.70
CA THR A 55 -8.97 26.69 -2.30
C THR A 55 -9.26 25.27 -1.84
N PRO A 56 -9.18 24.95 -0.54
CA PRO A 56 -9.54 23.64 -0.03
C PRO A 56 -11.01 23.30 -0.33
N ALA A 57 -11.29 22.12 -0.84
CA ALA A 57 -12.64 21.59 -1.00
C ALA A 57 -13.17 20.98 0.31
N CYS A 58 -12.29 20.43 1.12
CA CYS A 58 -12.58 19.78 2.40
C CYS A 58 -12.09 20.62 3.57
N HIS A 59 -12.47 20.23 4.78
CA HIS A 59 -12.02 20.79 6.03
C HIS A 59 -10.50 20.94 6.09
N LEU A 60 -10.00 22.10 6.40
CA LEU A 60 -8.58 22.37 6.53
C LEU A 60 -8.32 23.43 7.58
N LYS A 61 -7.47 23.13 8.55
CA LYS A 61 -6.88 24.06 9.52
C LYS A 61 -5.39 23.80 9.58
N ALA A 62 -4.62 24.86 9.57
CA ALA A 62 -3.18 24.78 9.66
C ALA A 62 -2.67 25.87 10.60
N ASP A 63 -1.79 25.49 11.52
CA ASP A 63 -1.18 26.38 12.54
C ASP A 63 -2.21 27.23 13.30
N GLY A 64 -3.33 26.63 13.65
CA GLY A 64 -4.41 27.30 14.38
C GLY A 64 -5.36 28.13 13.49
N GLN A 65 -5.08 28.29 12.22
CA GLN A 65 -5.90 29.08 11.29
C GLN A 65 -6.80 28.19 10.42
N THR A 66 -8.11 28.30 10.56
CA THR A 66 -9.08 27.62 9.72
C THR A 66 -9.06 28.19 8.30
N ARG A 67 -8.80 27.35 7.32
CA ARG A 67 -8.78 27.69 5.88
C ARG A 67 -10.09 27.30 5.20
N LYS A 68 -10.72 26.25 5.68
CA LYS A 68 -12.05 25.81 5.29
C LYS A 68 -12.74 25.23 6.52
N ALA A 69 -13.86 25.82 6.90
CA ALA A 69 -14.69 25.34 8.00
C ALA A 69 -15.49 24.08 7.60
N PRO A 70 -15.91 23.27 8.59
CA PRO A 70 -16.77 22.13 8.34
C PRO A 70 -18.15 22.55 7.86
N ASN A 71 -18.65 21.86 6.87
CA ASN A 71 -20.05 22.00 6.50
C ASN A 71 -20.97 21.06 7.32
N TYR A 72 -20.39 20.03 7.95
CA TYR A 72 -21.07 19.01 8.77
C TYR A 72 -20.05 18.34 9.70
N ARG A 73 -20.54 17.50 10.62
CA ARG A 73 -19.65 16.72 11.49
C ARG A 73 -18.91 15.69 10.66
N ALA A 74 -17.61 15.87 10.52
CA ALA A 74 -16.75 14.99 9.77
C ALA A 74 -15.57 14.53 10.62
N TRP A 75 -15.00 13.39 10.27
CA TRP A 75 -13.74 12.94 10.80
C TRP A 75 -12.61 13.59 10.01
N ALA A 76 -11.57 14.01 10.70
CA ALA A 76 -10.37 14.56 10.09
C ALA A 76 -9.11 13.96 10.72
N ILE A 77 -8.03 13.91 9.94
CA ILE A 77 -6.71 13.76 10.53
C ILE A 77 -6.40 15.06 11.25
N SER A 78 -6.04 14.97 12.51
CA SER A 78 -5.74 16.16 13.30
C SER A 78 -4.62 15.94 14.29
N TRP A 79 -3.93 17.05 14.64
CA TRP A 79 -2.82 17.04 15.58
C TRP A 79 -2.50 18.44 16.07
N ASN A 80 -2.00 18.53 17.29
CA ASN A 80 -1.31 19.71 17.85
C ASN A 80 0.20 19.52 17.74
N THR A 81 0.66 18.31 18.09
CA THR A 81 2.03 17.82 18.00
C THR A 81 2.04 16.47 17.28
N PRO A 82 3.18 15.98 16.80
CA PRO A 82 3.23 14.64 16.21
C PRO A 82 2.70 13.54 17.14
N ALA A 83 2.89 13.67 18.45
CA ALA A 83 2.51 12.65 19.43
C ALA A 83 0.99 12.42 19.53
N ASP A 84 0.17 13.42 19.21
CA ASP A 84 -1.28 13.31 19.24
C ASP A 84 -1.93 13.20 17.84
N PHE A 85 -1.11 12.91 16.81
CA PHE A 85 -1.59 12.69 15.45
C PHE A 85 -2.58 11.51 15.40
N GLY A 86 -3.73 11.76 14.81
CA GLY A 86 -4.76 10.73 14.69
C GLY A 86 -5.97 11.18 13.90
N VAL A 87 -6.94 10.28 13.77
CA VAL A 87 -8.24 10.59 13.18
C VAL A 87 -9.24 10.89 14.30
N LYS A 88 -9.77 12.07 14.30
CA LYS A 88 -10.70 12.59 15.33
C LYS A 88 -11.95 13.18 14.68
N THR A 89 -13.06 13.19 15.39
CA THR A 89 -14.23 13.97 14.99
C THR A 89 -13.89 15.44 15.10
N VAL A 90 -14.24 16.23 14.10
CA VAL A 90 -13.94 17.66 13.94
C VAL A 90 -13.37 18.32 15.22
N PRO A 91 -12.06 18.39 15.33
CA PRO A 91 -11.41 18.86 16.55
C PRO A 91 -11.31 20.37 16.50
N ASN A 92 -12.27 21.08 17.08
CA ASN A 92 -12.25 22.54 17.13
C ASN A 92 -11.02 23.10 17.86
N GLY A 93 -10.43 22.33 18.80
CA GLY A 93 -9.25 22.74 19.59
C GLY A 93 -7.91 22.46 18.92
N ASP A 94 -7.82 21.52 17.98
CA ASP A 94 -6.54 21.13 17.40
C ASP A 94 -5.98 22.22 16.47
N ARG A 95 -4.66 22.38 16.45
CA ARG A 95 -3.95 23.36 15.61
C ARG A 95 -4.03 23.02 14.14
N ASN A 96 -3.98 21.73 13.82
CA ASN A 96 -3.97 21.23 12.45
C ASN A 96 -5.04 20.18 12.28
N TYR A 97 -5.76 20.23 11.19
CA TYR A 97 -6.59 19.15 10.70
C TYR A 97 -6.74 19.19 9.18
N MET A 98 -6.90 18.03 8.61
CA MET A 98 -7.12 17.83 7.18
C MET A 98 -8.15 16.73 6.98
N GLU A 99 -9.29 17.09 6.43
CA GLU A 99 -10.34 16.17 6.04
C GLU A 99 -10.19 15.78 4.58
N CYS A 100 -10.61 14.57 4.25
CA CYS A 100 -10.89 14.12 2.89
C CYS A 100 -11.81 12.89 2.94
N VAL A 101 -11.66 11.93 2.05
CA VAL A 101 -12.53 10.77 1.96
C VAL A 101 -12.16 9.71 3.00
N HIS A 102 -13.09 9.38 3.88
CA HIS A 102 -12.89 8.39 4.92
C HIS A 102 -12.92 6.96 4.34
N LEU A 103 -11.91 6.17 4.64
CA LEU A 103 -11.81 4.78 4.22
C LEU A 103 -11.92 3.80 5.39
N ILE A 104 -11.19 4.07 6.49
CA ILE A 104 -11.11 3.23 7.69
C ILE A 104 -11.13 4.12 8.91
N ILE A 105 -11.92 3.78 9.92
CA ILE A 105 -11.96 4.45 11.23
C ILE A 105 -12.03 3.38 12.32
N GLY A 106 -11.10 3.41 13.28
CA GLY A 106 -11.03 2.44 14.37
C GLY A 106 -10.94 1.00 13.87
N GLY A 107 -10.16 0.74 12.80
CA GLY A 107 -10.02 -0.57 12.17
C GLY A 107 -11.23 -1.03 11.35
N LYS A 108 -12.33 -0.26 11.34
CA LYS A 108 -13.56 -0.60 10.61
C LYS A 108 -13.61 0.08 9.25
N LYS A 109 -13.91 -0.70 8.21
CA LYS A 109 -14.11 -0.18 6.85
C LYS A 109 -15.35 0.71 6.79
N ILE A 110 -15.21 1.92 6.27
CA ILE A 110 -16.34 2.82 6.02
C ILE A 110 -17.14 2.32 4.81
N ASN A 111 -18.43 2.15 4.99
CA ASN A 111 -19.33 1.69 3.94
C ASN A 111 -20.73 2.30 4.14
N PRO A 112 -21.31 3.00 3.14
CA PRO A 112 -20.68 3.37 1.86
C PRO A 112 -19.54 4.39 2.01
N ILE A 113 -18.64 4.44 1.01
CA ILE A 113 -17.64 5.51 0.93
C ILE A 113 -18.31 6.74 0.34
N HIS A 114 -18.31 7.83 1.11
CA HIS A 114 -18.86 9.12 0.68
C HIS A 114 -17.79 9.92 -0.05
N CYS A 115 -17.86 9.99 -1.37
CA CYS A 115 -16.98 10.81 -2.21
C CYS A 115 -17.74 11.28 -3.47
N GLY A 116 -17.23 12.32 -4.11
CA GLY A 116 -17.77 12.83 -5.38
C GLY A 116 -17.78 11.75 -6.47
N ALA A 117 -18.70 11.88 -7.43
CA ALA A 117 -18.80 10.93 -8.54
C ALA A 117 -17.50 10.86 -9.36
N ASP A 118 -16.80 11.98 -9.48
CA ASP A 118 -15.50 12.16 -10.12
C ASP A 118 -14.34 11.44 -9.40
N MET A 119 -14.54 10.98 -8.17
CA MET A 119 -13.56 10.25 -7.39
C MET A 119 -13.77 8.73 -7.38
N LYS A 120 -14.91 8.24 -7.86
CA LYS A 120 -15.26 6.80 -7.79
C LYS A 120 -14.47 5.93 -8.76
N TYR A 121 -13.88 6.49 -9.79
CA TYR A 121 -13.12 5.74 -10.78
C TYR A 121 -11.73 5.31 -10.29
N ARG A 122 -11.09 4.41 -11.03
CA ARG A 122 -9.73 3.96 -10.75
C ARG A 122 -8.72 5.04 -11.14
N ALA A 123 -7.93 5.48 -10.17
CA ALA A 123 -6.90 6.51 -10.35
C ALA A 123 -5.69 6.25 -9.43
N PRO A 124 -4.54 6.91 -9.65
CA PRO A 124 -3.50 7.05 -8.64
C PRO A 124 -4.07 7.55 -7.32
N ARG A 125 -3.54 7.09 -6.18
CA ARG A 125 -4.14 7.40 -4.88
C ARG A 125 -3.10 7.75 -3.82
N THR A 126 -3.51 8.65 -2.93
CA THR A 126 -2.80 9.00 -1.69
C THR A 126 -3.73 8.72 -0.52
N ALA A 127 -3.22 8.08 0.52
CA ALA A 127 -3.90 7.91 1.79
C ALA A 127 -2.96 8.22 2.95
N ILE A 128 -3.50 8.81 3.99
CA ILE A 128 -2.80 9.15 5.23
C ILE A 128 -3.64 8.66 6.40
N GLY A 129 -2.99 8.25 7.50
CA GLY A 129 -3.70 7.80 8.69
C GLY A 129 -2.78 7.20 9.72
N THR A 130 -3.27 6.17 10.42
CA THR A 130 -2.51 5.46 11.44
C THR A 130 -2.55 3.96 11.21
N LYS A 131 -1.45 3.29 11.59
CA LYS A 131 -1.31 1.84 11.61
C LYS A 131 -0.52 1.43 12.83
N ASN A 132 -1.11 0.58 13.68
CA ASN A 132 -0.52 0.18 14.97
C ASN A 132 -0.08 1.40 15.82
N GLY A 133 -0.93 2.45 15.86
CA GLY A 133 -0.62 3.70 16.57
C GLY A 133 0.50 4.55 15.98
N ARG A 134 1.03 4.22 14.80
CA ARG A 134 2.10 4.95 14.09
C ARG A 134 1.49 5.83 13.01
N PHE A 135 2.12 6.95 12.67
CA PHE A 135 1.81 7.68 11.44
C PHE A 135 1.99 6.77 10.23
N ALA A 136 1.01 6.73 9.34
CA ALA A 136 1.03 5.89 8.16
C ALA A 136 0.68 6.68 6.90
N TYR A 137 1.41 6.43 5.81
CA TYR A 137 1.17 7.01 4.51
C TYR A 137 1.19 5.95 3.40
N TYR A 138 0.39 6.18 2.37
CA TYR A 138 0.34 5.38 1.14
C TYR A 138 0.16 6.32 -0.05
N VAL A 139 1.10 6.32 -0.98
CA VAL A 139 1.05 7.14 -2.21
C VAL A 139 1.44 6.26 -3.39
N SER A 140 0.55 6.09 -4.37
CA SER A 140 0.77 5.13 -5.45
C SER A 140 0.25 5.60 -6.79
N LYS A 141 1.02 5.38 -7.86
CA LYS A 141 0.59 5.50 -9.26
C LYS A 141 -0.31 4.35 -9.71
N ALA A 142 -0.40 3.26 -8.96
CA ALA A 142 -1.33 2.18 -9.26
C ALA A 142 -2.78 2.70 -9.19
N ARG A 143 -3.54 2.46 -10.25
CA ARG A 143 -4.90 2.96 -10.37
C ARG A 143 -5.87 2.07 -9.60
N ARG A 144 -6.49 2.63 -8.54
CA ARG A 144 -7.47 1.96 -7.68
C ARG A 144 -8.73 2.81 -7.51
N SER A 145 -9.89 2.14 -7.40
CA SER A 145 -11.09 2.79 -6.88
C SER A 145 -10.94 3.06 -5.36
N PRO A 146 -11.74 3.95 -4.75
CA PRO A 146 -11.73 4.14 -3.31
C PRO A 146 -11.97 2.84 -2.53
N GLU A 147 -12.85 1.96 -2.99
CA GLU A 147 -13.14 0.66 -2.38
C GLU A 147 -11.93 -0.29 -2.45
N GLN A 148 -11.25 -0.32 -3.59
CA GLN A 148 -10.04 -1.12 -3.76
C GLN A 148 -8.92 -0.61 -2.84
N LEU A 149 -8.75 0.71 -2.71
CA LEU A 149 -7.80 1.30 -1.78
C LEU A 149 -8.16 0.97 -0.34
N ARG A 150 -9.43 1.19 0.07
CA ARG A 150 -9.92 0.85 1.40
C ARG A 150 -9.64 -0.61 1.77
N ASN A 151 -9.98 -1.54 0.86
CA ASN A 151 -9.78 -2.96 1.11
C ASN A 151 -8.31 -3.32 1.24
N LEU A 152 -7.45 -2.71 0.44
CA LEU A 152 -6.01 -2.84 0.50
C LEU A 152 -5.45 -2.39 1.86
N LEU A 153 -5.78 -1.17 2.29
CA LEU A 153 -5.31 -0.60 3.56
C LEU A 153 -5.83 -1.39 4.77
N ALA A 154 -7.10 -1.81 4.73
CA ALA A 154 -7.67 -2.64 5.79
C ALA A 154 -6.98 -4.01 5.89
N ALA A 155 -6.72 -4.68 4.76
CA ALA A 155 -5.96 -5.93 4.73
C ALA A 155 -4.53 -5.77 5.26
N SER A 156 -3.98 -4.56 5.18
CA SER A 156 -2.66 -4.23 5.70
C SER A 156 -2.66 -3.79 7.16
N GLY A 157 -3.81 -3.86 7.85
CA GLY A 157 -3.91 -3.57 9.27
C GLY A 157 -3.87 -2.08 9.63
N TRP A 158 -4.39 -1.19 8.77
CA TRP A 158 -4.53 0.20 9.13
C TRP A 158 -5.64 0.40 10.18
N ASP A 159 -5.31 1.20 11.20
CA ASP A 159 -6.29 1.59 12.22
C ASP A 159 -7.23 2.67 11.69
N ASN A 160 -6.66 3.65 11.00
CA ASN A 160 -7.41 4.74 10.39
C ASN A 160 -6.81 5.10 9.04
N ALA A 161 -7.66 5.42 8.06
CA ALA A 161 -7.22 5.84 6.73
C ALA A 161 -8.18 6.88 6.12
N ILE A 162 -7.61 7.98 5.67
CA ILE A 162 -8.29 9.01 4.89
C ILE A 162 -7.62 9.07 3.51
N MET A 163 -8.41 8.94 2.44
CA MET A 163 -7.93 9.12 1.08
C MET A 163 -7.87 10.61 0.77
N MET A 164 -6.70 11.06 0.38
CA MET A 164 -6.42 12.43 -0.05
C MET A 164 -6.80 12.65 -1.53
N ASP A 165 -6.47 13.81 -2.07
CA ASP A 165 -6.57 14.04 -3.51
C ASP A 165 -5.80 12.99 -4.29
N GLY A 166 -6.30 12.67 -5.48
CA GLY A 166 -5.79 11.58 -6.30
C GLY A 166 -5.55 11.98 -7.76
N GLY A 167 -5.46 10.97 -8.62
CA GLY A 167 -5.26 11.19 -10.04
C GLY A 167 -3.97 11.94 -10.34
N GLY A 168 -4.08 13.03 -11.09
CA GLY A 168 -2.95 13.87 -11.49
C GLY A 168 -2.24 14.60 -10.35
N SER A 169 -2.88 14.73 -9.18
CA SER A 169 -2.26 15.34 -7.99
C SER A 169 -1.36 14.38 -7.22
N THR A 170 -1.49 13.06 -7.42
CA THR A 170 -0.76 12.07 -6.65
C THR A 170 0.74 12.20 -6.83
N CYS A 171 1.45 12.62 -5.79
CA CYS A 171 2.90 12.81 -5.80
C CYS A 171 3.51 12.52 -4.43
N PHE A 172 4.76 12.12 -4.43
CA PHE A 172 5.60 11.91 -3.26
C PHE A 172 7.04 12.24 -3.58
N MET A 173 7.76 12.83 -2.62
CA MET A 173 9.21 13.05 -2.72
C MET A 173 9.84 13.01 -1.34
N ASP A 174 10.93 12.29 -1.17
CA ASP A 174 11.79 12.38 0.01
C ASP A 174 12.98 13.33 -0.22
N LYS A 175 13.69 13.67 0.84
CA LYS A 175 14.85 14.59 0.80
C LYS A 175 16.00 14.08 -0.08
N ASN A 176 16.06 12.78 -0.37
CA ASN A 176 17.07 12.15 -1.22
C ASN A 176 16.64 12.11 -2.69
N GLY A 177 15.51 12.73 -3.05
CA GLY A 177 14.99 12.75 -4.41
C GLY A 177 14.33 11.44 -4.85
N LYS A 178 14.12 10.49 -3.92
CA LYS A 178 13.38 9.28 -4.21
C LYS A 178 11.87 9.56 -4.15
N GLY A 179 11.19 9.42 -5.26
CA GLY A 179 9.76 9.69 -5.31
C GLY A 179 9.19 9.67 -6.71
N PHE A 180 8.06 10.32 -6.88
CA PHE A 180 7.41 10.51 -8.18
C PHE A 180 6.46 11.72 -8.16
N THR A 181 6.19 12.25 -9.34
CA THR A 181 5.23 13.33 -9.57
C THR A 181 3.95 12.79 -10.20
N GLY A 182 2.85 13.54 -10.08
CA GLY A 182 1.63 13.33 -10.85
C GLY A 182 1.77 13.83 -12.29
N ASP A 183 0.81 14.65 -12.73
CA ASP A 183 0.82 15.29 -14.08
C ASP A 183 1.51 16.65 -14.11
N GLY A 184 2.16 17.04 -13.02
CA GLY A 184 2.86 18.31 -12.90
C GLY A 184 1.97 19.53 -12.67
N ARG A 185 0.68 19.35 -12.31
CA ARG A 185 -0.23 20.46 -11.99
C ARG A 185 0.23 21.25 -10.76
N VAL A 186 -0.29 22.45 -10.59
CA VAL A 186 -0.15 23.21 -9.33
C VAL A 186 -1.04 22.57 -8.28
N ILE A 187 -0.45 22.21 -7.14
CA ILE A 187 -1.14 21.70 -5.96
C ILE A 187 -1.01 22.78 -4.87
N PRO A 188 -2.12 23.24 -4.28
CA PRO A 188 -2.07 24.40 -3.37
C PRO A 188 -1.49 24.10 -2.00
N PHE A 189 -1.58 22.86 -1.53
CA PHE A 189 -1.05 22.46 -0.23
C PHE A 189 -0.65 20.98 -0.22
N PHE A 190 0.34 20.70 0.63
CA PHE A 190 0.96 19.40 0.78
C PHE A 190 1.01 19.01 2.26
N LEU A 191 1.12 17.73 2.54
CA LEU A 191 1.53 17.24 3.84
C LEU A 191 3.04 16.99 3.82
N VAL A 192 3.73 17.54 4.82
CA VAL A 192 5.19 17.43 5.00
C VAL A 192 5.48 16.93 6.40
N TRP A 193 6.42 16.00 6.52
CA TRP A 193 6.88 15.53 7.83
C TRP A 193 8.40 15.47 7.91
N LYS A 194 8.91 15.51 9.15
CA LYS A 194 10.33 15.46 9.48
C LYS A 194 10.56 14.52 10.65
N LEU A 195 11.65 13.74 10.59
CA LEU A 195 12.12 12.88 11.64
C LEU A 195 13.03 13.64 12.63
N LYS A 196 13.10 13.19 13.89
CA LYS A 196 13.98 13.75 14.94
C LYS A 196 15.45 13.44 14.67
N SER A 197 15.77 12.21 14.28
CA SER A 197 17.06 11.83 13.73
C SER A 197 17.11 12.25 12.27
N GLY A 198 18.20 12.84 11.81
CA GLY A 198 18.37 13.26 10.42
C GLY A 198 18.40 12.10 9.40
N ASP A 199 18.08 10.92 9.83
CA ASP A 199 17.93 9.74 8.98
C ASP A 199 16.81 10.02 7.98
N ALA A 200 17.09 9.75 6.72
CA ALA A 200 16.07 9.77 5.68
C ALA A 200 14.89 8.96 6.21
N CYS A 201 13.68 9.41 5.89
CA CYS A 201 12.48 8.58 6.02
C CYS A 201 12.72 7.34 5.15
N GLU A 202 13.59 6.44 5.65
CA GLU A 202 13.67 5.11 5.08
C GLU A 202 12.28 4.57 5.28
N PRO A 203 11.53 4.26 4.21
CA PRO A 203 10.37 3.42 4.39
C PRO A 203 10.89 2.23 5.19
N GLU A 204 10.37 1.99 6.40
CA GLU A 204 10.54 0.67 7.02
C GLU A 204 10.24 -0.27 5.89
N GLY A 205 11.26 -1.09 5.49
CA GLY A 205 11.23 -1.82 4.23
C GLY A 205 9.85 -2.38 4.01
N GLU A 206 9.02 -1.57 3.36
CA GLU A 206 7.69 -2.01 3.06
C GLU A 206 7.86 -3.30 2.31
N LYS A 207 7.38 -4.34 2.95
CA LYS A 207 6.86 -5.41 2.12
C LYS A 207 5.81 -4.73 1.27
N PRO A 208 6.06 -4.56 0.00
CA PRO A 208 5.15 -3.87 -0.90
C PRO A 208 3.82 -4.55 -0.75
N MET A 209 2.78 -3.75 -0.73
CA MET A 209 1.43 -4.23 -0.55
C MET A 209 0.96 -4.88 -1.85
N VAL A 210 1.37 -6.12 -2.02
CA VAL A 210 0.76 -7.01 -3.01
C VAL A 210 -0.71 -7.12 -2.63
N GLU A 211 -1.62 -6.77 -3.53
CA GLU A 211 -3.06 -6.92 -3.32
C GLU A 211 -3.34 -8.37 -2.87
N ILE A 212 -3.96 -8.54 -1.70
CA ILE A 212 -4.32 -9.85 -1.16
C ILE A 212 -5.83 -9.96 -1.09
N ASN A 213 -6.37 -10.98 -1.71
CA ASN A 213 -7.76 -11.36 -1.56
C ASN A 213 -7.90 -12.43 -0.47
N ALA A 214 -8.89 -12.25 0.39
CA ALA A 214 -9.25 -13.23 1.42
C ALA A 214 -10.48 -14.02 0.95
N TYR A 215 -10.42 -15.34 1.08
CA TYR A 215 -11.47 -16.30 0.74
C TYR A 215 -11.74 -17.26 1.89
N SER A 216 -12.90 -17.92 1.85
CA SER A 216 -13.23 -19.08 2.68
C SER A 216 -13.03 -20.34 1.82
N LYS A 217 -12.24 -21.29 2.32
CA LYS A 217 -12.08 -22.59 1.66
C LYS A 217 -13.41 -23.33 1.51
N ALA A 218 -14.26 -23.28 2.55
CA ALA A 218 -15.55 -23.95 2.55
C ALA A 218 -16.54 -23.31 1.56
N LYS A 219 -16.59 -21.95 1.52
CA LYS A 219 -17.55 -21.22 0.67
C LYS A 219 -17.04 -21.01 -0.76
N ASP A 220 -15.76 -20.67 -0.89
CA ASP A 220 -15.15 -20.21 -2.14
C ASP A 220 -14.22 -21.26 -2.76
N GLY A 221 -14.01 -22.42 -2.15
CA GLY A 221 -12.98 -23.39 -2.57
C GLY A 221 -13.07 -23.81 -4.05
N GLY A 222 -14.28 -23.84 -4.61
CA GLY A 222 -14.54 -24.12 -6.02
C GLY A 222 -14.36 -22.94 -6.98
N LYS A 223 -14.26 -21.71 -6.45
CA LYS A 223 -14.18 -20.48 -7.23
C LYS A 223 -12.89 -20.43 -8.04
N LYS A 224 -13.02 -20.15 -9.33
CA LYS A 224 -11.88 -19.96 -10.22
C LYS A 224 -11.22 -18.61 -9.96
N LEU A 225 -9.90 -18.61 -9.74
CA LEU A 225 -9.05 -17.43 -9.67
C LEU A 225 -8.44 -17.09 -11.03
N SER A 226 -8.27 -18.13 -11.88
CA SER A 226 -7.87 -18.01 -13.27
C SER A 226 -8.44 -19.20 -14.06
N THR A 227 -8.02 -19.37 -15.33
CA THR A 227 -8.46 -20.49 -16.17
C THR A 227 -8.17 -21.86 -15.54
N HIS A 228 -7.02 -22.01 -14.85
CA HIS A 228 -6.56 -23.31 -14.36
C HIS A 228 -6.46 -23.41 -12.84
N PHE A 229 -6.64 -22.31 -12.09
CA PHE A 229 -6.47 -22.30 -10.63
C PHE A 229 -7.74 -21.94 -9.89
N LYS A 230 -7.99 -22.66 -8.77
CA LYS A 230 -9.13 -22.44 -7.86
C LYS A 230 -8.63 -22.07 -6.47
N VAL A 231 -9.48 -21.43 -5.67
CA VAL A 231 -9.18 -21.01 -4.30
C VAL A 231 -8.63 -22.15 -3.43
N LYS A 232 -9.24 -23.34 -3.49
CA LYS A 232 -8.84 -24.48 -2.64
C LYS A 232 -7.39 -24.91 -2.81
N GLU A 233 -6.77 -24.64 -3.97
CA GLU A 233 -5.38 -25.01 -4.26
C GLU A 233 -4.37 -24.13 -3.48
N PHE A 234 -4.82 -22.97 -3.01
CA PHE A 234 -4.00 -22.04 -2.22
C PHE A 234 -4.23 -22.19 -0.72
N ALA A 235 -5.11 -23.08 -0.27
CA ALA A 235 -5.46 -23.24 1.14
C ALA A 235 -4.30 -23.81 1.97
N CYS A 236 -4.22 -23.37 3.24
CA CYS A 236 -3.29 -23.94 4.20
C CYS A 236 -3.62 -25.42 4.47
N LYS A 237 -2.59 -26.23 4.74
CA LYS A 237 -2.74 -27.67 5.02
C LYS A 237 -3.15 -27.97 6.47
N ASP A 238 -3.24 -26.94 7.34
CA ASP A 238 -3.66 -27.09 8.74
C ASP A 238 -5.17 -27.24 8.93
N GLY A 239 -5.95 -27.26 7.83
CA GLY A 239 -7.40 -27.36 7.88
C GLY A 239 -8.15 -26.04 8.08
N SER A 240 -7.45 -24.92 8.24
CA SER A 240 -8.06 -23.60 8.38
C SER A 240 -8.91 -23.22 7.16
N ASP A 241 -10.01 -22.49 7.41
CA ASP A 241 -10.93 -22.04 6.36
C ASP A 241 -10.42 -20.81 5.60
N ALA A 242 -9.64 -19.96 6.27
CA ALA A 242 -9.10 -18.74 5.67
C ALA A 242 -8.05 -19.04 4.60
N VAL A 243 -8.20 -18.42 3.41
CA VAL A 243 -7.26 -18.52 2.30
C VAL A 243 -6.90 -17.13 1.82
N LEU A 244 -5.64 -16.74 1.98
CA LEU A 244 -5.12 -15.48 1.46
C LEU A 244 -4.40 -15.75 0.14
N VAL A 245 -4.74 -14.99 -0.91
CA VAL A 245 -4.12 -15.15 -2.23
C VAL A 245 -3.91 -13.81 -2.90
N ALA A 246 -2.68 -13.56 -3.32
CA ALA A 246 -2.34 -12.42 -4.18
C ALA A 246 -2.82 -12.67 -5.62
N PRO A 247 -3.65 -11.83 -6.24
CA PRO A 247 -3.99 -11.94 -7.66
C PRO A 247 -2.76 -11.96 -8.57
N ARG A 248 -1.71 -11.22 -8.18
CA ARG A 248 -0.43 -11.19 -8.90
C ARG A 248 0.27 -12.55 -8.89
N LEU A 249 0.17 -13.33 -7.79
CA LEU A 249 0.69 -14.70 -7.72
C LEU A 249 -0.07 -15.61 -8.69
N VAL A 250 -1.40 -15.51 -8.70
CA VAL A 250 -2.24 -16.30 -9.62
C VAL A 250 -1.89 -15.99 -11.08
N MET A 251 -1.65 -14.72 -11.43
CA MET A 251 -1.21 -14.32 -12.78
C MET A 251 0.13 -14.97 -13.18
N VAL A 252 1.12 -14.94 -12.29
CA VAL A 252 2.44 -15.54 -12.53
C VAL A 252 2.31 -17.05 -12.73
N LEU A 253 1.57 -17.74 -11.84
CA LEU A 253 1.34 -19.18 -11.94
C LEU A 253 0.57 -19.55 -13.22
N GLN A 254 -0.44 -18.75 -13.61
CA GLN A 254 -1.17 -18.94 -14.86
C GLN A 254 -0.25 -18.75 -16.07
N SER A 255 0.66 -17.79 -16.05
CA SER A 255 1.64 -17.58 -17.13
C SER A 255 2.60 -18.77 -17.25
N ILE A 256 3.09 -19.29 -16.12
CA ILE A 256 3.91 -20.52 -16.08
C ILE A 256 3.13 -21.70 -16.68
N ARG A 257 1.87 -21.89 -16.26
CA ARG A 257 0.99 -22.95 -16.76
C ARG A 257 0.77 -22.86 -18.27
N SER A 258 0.57 -21.65 -18.78
CA SER A 258 0.34 -21.40 -20.22
C SER A 258 1.60 -21.60 -21.05
N HIS A 259 2.76 -21.19 -20.53
CA HIS A 259 4.06 -21.32 -21.21
C HIS A 259 4.45 -22.80 -21.43
N PHE A 260 4.38 -23.60 -20.37
CA PHE A 260 4.76 -25.02 -20.46
C PHE A 260 3.65 -25.92 -21.04
N GLY A 261 2.41 -25.43 -21.09
CA GLY A 261 1.29 -26.22 -21.66
C GLY A 261 0.86 -27.43 -20.82
N VAL A 262 1.48 -27.65 -19.64
CA VAL A 262 1.28 -28.85 -18.79
C VAL A 262 0.87 -28.47 -17.38
N PRO A 263 0.26 -29.37 -16.57
CA PRO A 263 -0.19 -29.06 -15.23
C PRO A 263 0.90 -28.46 -14.33
N VAL A 264 0.52 -27.40 -13.60
CA VAL A 264 1.26 -26.84 -12.46
C VAL A 264 0.57 -27.32 -11.20
N VAL A 265 1.30 -27.96 -10.30
CA VAL A 265 0.81 -28.44 -9.02
C VAL A 265 1.34 -27.53 -7.92
N ILE A 266 0.43 -27.00 -7.10
CA ILE A 266 0.77 -26.20 -5.92
C ILE A 266 0.91 -27.13 -4.72
N HIS A 267 2.11 -27.27 -4.17
CA HIS A 267 2.38 -28.09 -3.00
C HIS A 267 2.14 -27.33 -1.68
N SER A 268 2.40 -26.01 -1.68
CA SER A 268 2.16 -25.12 -0.55
C SER A 268 1.91 -23.73 -1.11
N ALA A 269 0.88 -23.02 -0.59
CA ALA A 269 0.66 -21.62 -0.88
C ALA A 269 0.45 -20.86 0.43
N TYR A 270 -0.76 -20.42 0.75
CA TYR A 270 -1.00 -19.74 2.02
C TYR A 270 -0.69 -20.67 3.20
N ARG A 271 -0.03 -20.11 4.22
CA ARG A 271 0.23 -20.75 5.52
C ARG A 271 -0.25 -19.85 6.65
N THR A 272 -0.98 -20.42 7.60
CA THR A 272 -1.22 -19.70 8.85
C THR A 272 0.09 -19.51 9.60
N PRO A 273 0.23 -18.47 10.46
CA PRO A 273 1.43 -18.29 11.26
C PRO A 273 1.77 -19.51 12.12
N GLN A 274 0.74 -20.20 12.65
CA GLN A 274 0.92 -21.42 13.45
C GLN A 274 1.47 -22.56 12.59
N TYR A 275 0.90 -22.82 11.44
CA TYR A 275 1.38 -23.86 10.55
C TYR A 275 2.81 -23.56 10.02
N ASN A 276 3.09 -22.29 9.74
CA ASN A 276 4.44 -21.88 9.32
C ASN A 276 5.50 -22.23 10.38
N LYS A 277 5.19 -22.04 11.66
CA LYS A 277 6.08 -22.48 12.78
C LYS A 277 6.24 -24.00 12.84
N GLN A 278 5.16 -24.74 12.60
CA GLN A 278 5.21 -26.23 12.61
C GLN A 278 6.08 -26.83 11.51
N VAL A 279 6.23 -26.11 10.39
CA VAL A 279 7.05 -26.55 9.24
C VAL A 279 8.41 -25.82 9.17
N ASP A 280 8.86 -25.25 10.29
CA ASP A 280 10.11 -24.49 10.41
C ASP A 280 10.28 -23.42 9.32
N GLY A 281 9.17 -22.78 8.94
CA GLY A 281 9.18 -21.71 7.97
C GLY A 281 9.76 -20.41 8.54
N ALA A 282 10.45 -19.63 7.71
CA ALA A 282 11.01 -18.33 8.11
C ALA A 282 9.95 -17.44 8.77
N GLU A 283 10.34 -16.67 9.79
CA GLU A 283 9.45 -15.82 10.58
C GLU A 283 8.62 -14.86 9.70
N HIS A 284 9.23 -14.32 8.64
CA HIS A 284 8.61 -13.45 7.67
C HIS A 284 8.33 -14.12 6.31
N SER A 285 7.88 -15.40 6.37
CA SER A 285 7.59 -16.18 5.16
C SER A 285 6.53 -15.53 4.27
N GLN A 286 6.80 -15.44 2.97
CA GLN A 286 5.84 -14.95 1.97
C GLN A 286 4.57 -15.82 1.89
N HIS A 287 4.65 -17.08 2.28
CA HIS A 287 3.48 -17.94 2.42
C HIS A 287 2.45 -17.41 3.44
N CYS A 288 2.90 -16.82 4.56
CA CYS A 288 2.01 -16.25 5.57
C CYS A 288 1.23 -15.03 5.06
N TYR A 289 1.70 -14.41 4.01
CA TYR A 289 1.04 -13.25 3.39
C TYR A 289 0.16 -13.60 2.19
N GLY A 290 0.11 -14.90 1.80
CA GLY A 290 -0.62 -15.32 0.60
C GLY A 290 0.03 -14.88 -0.72
N THR A 291 1.32 -14.55 -0.68
CA THR A 291 2.09 -14.04 -1.81
C THR A 291 3.02 -15.08 -2.43
N ALA A 292 3.07 -16.30 -1.89
CA ALA A 292 4.00 -17.34 -2.33
C ALA A 292 3.31 -18.67 -2.64
N ALA A 293 3.95 -19.45 -3.53
CA ALA A 293 3.62 -20.85 -3.79
C ALA A 293 4.88 -21.66 -4.08
N ASP A 294 4.92 -22.87 -3.52
CA ASP A 294 5.88 -23.91 -3.86
C ASP A 294 5.22 -24.82 -4.92
N ILE A 295 5.79 -24.90 -6.12
CA ILE A 295 5.17 -25.54 -7.27
C ILE A 295 6.05 -26.58 -7.95
N THR A 296 5.40 -27.54 -8.61
CA THR A 296 6.02 -28.37 -9.64
C THR A 296 5.28 -28.22 -10.95
N VAL A 297 5.99 -28.37 -12.05
CA VAL A 297 5.43 -28.36 -13.41
C VAL A 297 5.73 -29.72 -14.02
N LYS A 298 4.69 -30.41 -14.47
CA LYS A 298 4.82 -31.79 -14.99
C LYS A 298 5.88 -31.88 -16.09
N GLY A 299 6.86 -32.75 -15.90
CA GLY A 299 7.92 -32.99 -16.87
C GLY A 299 8.98 -31.90 -16.99
N GLN A 300 8.96 -30.88 -16.08
CA GLN A 300 9.94 -29.81 -16.06
C GLN A 300 10.81 -29.87 -14.79
N THR A 301 12.08 -29.48 -14.93
CA THR A 301 12.97 -29.35 -13.78
C THR A 301 12.70 -28.06 -13.01
N PRO A 302 12.99 -28.01 -11.69
CA PRO A 302 12.85 -26.76 -10.94
C PRO A 302 13.64 -25.61 -11.55
N ALA A 303 14.82 -25.88 -12.10
CA ALA A 303 15.66 -24.87 -12.76
C ALA A 303 15.02 -24.31 -14.03
N ALA A 304 14.35 -25.13 -14.86
CA ALA A 304 13.65 -24.66 -16.05
C ALA A 304 12.45 -23.77 -15.69
N VAL A 305 11.68 -24.16 -14.66
CA VAL A 305 10.56 -23.36 -14.15
C VAL A 305 11.04 -22.02 -13.59
N ALA A 306 12.13 -22.03 -12.81
CA ALA A 306 12.74 -20.84 -12.26
C ALA A 306 13.27 -19.90 -13.34
N ALA A 307 13.89 -20.41 -14.40
CA ALA A 307 14.39 -19.62 -15.52
C ALA A 307 13.26 -18.81 -16.18
N TYR A 308 12.12 -19.44 -16.42
CA TYR A 308 10.96 -18.74 -16.97
C TYR A 308 10.32 -17.77 -15.97
N ALA A 309 10.22 -18.15 -14.70
CA ALA A 309 9.72 -17.24 -13.65
C ALA A 309 10.54 -15.96 -13.54
N ARG A 310 11.87 -16.04 -13.68
CA ARG A 310 12.76 -14.87 -13.70
C ARG A 310 12.50 -13.95 -14.90
N GLN A 311 12.11 -14.50 -16.05
CA GLN A 311 11.73 -13.67 -17.20
C GLN A 311 10.41 -12.93 -16.98
N LEU A 312 9.45 -13.53 -16.24
CA LEU A 312 8.19 -12.89 -15.88
C LEU A 312 8.38 -11.81 -14.81
N MET A 313 9.41 -11.93 -14.00
CA MET A 313 9.68 -11.09 -12.82
C MET A 313 11.13 -10.55 -12.85
N PRO A 314 11.52 -9.74 -13.87
CA PRO A 314 12.92 -9.34 -14.05
C PRO A 314 13.46 -8.48 -12.89
N ASP A 315 12.63 -7.60 -12.33
CA ASP A 315 13.02 -6.60 -11.33
C ASP A 315 12.28 -6.75 -9.98
N TRP A 316 11.50 -7.81 -9.81
CA TRP A 316 10.67 -8.05 -8.61
C TRP A 316 10.43 -9.54 -8.43
N GLY A 317 9.82 -9.90 -7.29
CA GLY A 317 9.45 -11.28 -6.98
C GLY A 317 10.61 -12.11 -6.44
N GLY A 318 10.28 -13.23 -5.81
CA GLY A 318 11.22 -14.22 -5.29
C GLY A 318 11.15 -15.51 -6.08
N VAL A 319 12.33 -16.05 -6.44
CA VAL A 319 12.45 -17.36 -7.10
C VAL A 319 13.47 -18.20 -6.35
N GLY A 320 12.99 -19.30 -5.74
CA GLY A 320 13.82 -20.27 -5.05
C GLY A 320 13.87 -21.59 -5.81
N VAL A 321 15.06 -22.13 -6.07
CA VAL A 321 15.25 -23.40 -6.78
C VAL A 321 15.63 -24.49 -5.80
N TYR A 322 14.78 -25.50 -5.64
CA TYR A 322 14.97 -26.63 -4.72
C TYR A 322 15.13 -27.94 -5.52
N ASN A 323 16.27 -28.09 -6.18
CA ASN A 323 16.52 -29.23 -7.09
C ASN A 323 16.41 -30.58 -6.38
N GLN A 324 16.99 -30.72 -5.17
CA GLN A 324 16.94 -31.97 -4.40
C GLN A 324 15.54 -32.31 -3.91
N LYS A 325 14.72 -31.30 -3.60
CA LYS A 325 13.33 -31.45 -3.16
C LYS A 325 12.33 -31.46 -4.33
N GLY A 326 12.78 -31.18 -5.55
CA GLY A 326 12.01 -31.28 -6.77
C GLY A 326 10.97 -30.19 -6.98
N PHE A 327 11.07 -29.00 -6.35
CA PHE A 327 10.10 -27.91 -6.51
C PHE A 327 10.76 -26.54 -6.73
N THR A 328 9.96 -25.59 -7.23
CA THR A 328 10.36 -24.19 -7.36
C THR A 328 9.47 -23.34 -6.45
N HIS A 329 10.09 -22.51 -5.62
CA HIS A 329 9.38 -21.47 -4.88
C HIS A 329 9.19 -20.23 -5.76
N ILE A 330 7.98 -19.73 -5.80
CA ILE A 330 7.62 -18.49 -6.49
C ILE A 330 6.92 -17.58 -5.50
N ASP A 331 7.39 -16.36 -5.36
CA ASP A 331 6.64 -15.34 -4.62
C ASP A 331 6.62 -14.00 -5.38
N VAL A 332 5.64 -13.18 -5.05
CA VAL A 332 5.37 -11.92 -5.74
C VAL A 332 5.70 -10.69 -4.91
N ARG A 333 6.74 -10.80 -4.05
CA ARG A 333 7.31 -9.65 -3.34
C ARG A 333 7.81 -8.60 -4.33
N GLU A 334 7.95 -7.35 -3.93
CA GLU A 334 8.41 -6.31 -4.85
C GLU A 334 9.92 -6.30 -5.05
N ALA A 335 10.68 -6.53 -3.99
CA ALA A 335 12.12 -6.64 -4.12
C ALA A 335 12.48 -7.99 -4.75
N LYS A 336 13.34 -7.96 -5.76
CA LYS A 336 13.86 -9.19 -6.36
C LYS A 336 14.63 -10.00 -5.35
N ALA A 337 14.38 -11.31 -5.30
CA ALA A 337 15.12 -12.26 -4.50
C ALA A 337 15.31 -13.57 -5.28
N ASP A 338 16.52 -14.07 -5.26
CA ASP A 338 16.89 -15.33 -5.93
C ASP A 338 17.74 -16.18 -4.98
N TRP A 339 17.46 -17.50 -4.88
CA TRP A 339 18.26 -18.42 -4.07
C TRP A 339 18.14 -19.85 -4.58
N ASN A 340 19.09 -20.68 -4.14
CA ASN A 340 19.07 -22.12 -4.27
C ASN A 340 18.93 -22.73 -2.87
N GLY A 341 18.07 -23.76 -2.73
CA GLY A 341 17.80 -24.47 -1.48
C GLY A 341 17.92 -25.99 -1.64
#